data_e1ca3ec4ea074f1ea0b16bcd0922bcbe
#
_entry.id   e1ca3ec4ea074f1ea0b16bcd0922bcbe
#
_cell.length_a   1.000
_cell.length_b   1.000
_cell.length_c   1.000
_cell.angle_alpha   90.00
_cell.angle_beta   90.00
_cell.angle_gamma   90.00
#
_symmetry.space_group_name_H-M   'P 1'
#
loop_
_entity.id
_entity.type
_entity.pdbx_description
1 polymer ?
#
loop_
_entity_poly.entity_id
_entity_poly.type
_entity_poly.pdbx_seq_one_letter_code
_entity_poly.pdbx_strand_id
1 'polypeptide(L)'
;MSRVFFLTLFCLCSMIAAVQADDPAPVSDTAVRDAVSRSLPFLEEEGVAWMKDRRCMSCHHVPFLLWSHRSAQAQGFTVDSQKLAGWDEWTRKDSLSNRRQFWLRNYDLGKAEAATLPQAVKDKLKPLIARPFQTKAEYLAELTPLLTEDEMKSHRATVLKISERTLDMGDRVGGGLEALGPLLIASQGTASVLAQPEFRDGVIDLMSQIQLADGSWTPGVQLTGMLWTLPTANQATTMWTTLALASYDTPDPKRSASIQKALAYQRQQTPNPDNREWLAMRLWFERQFGPAEDVAKLRQQLLDARNGDGAWGWEKGVPSDALTTGLAIYVLAKVRAGDDSSVFRDARKWLLASQQSDGSWLTPAKNFTRPTDPKQMKVRDEIYHYWGTAWATIGLLETLGKSGS
;
A
#
# COMPACT_ATOMS: atom_id res chain seq x y z
N MET A 1 -84.70 25.88 34.09
CA MET A 1 -84.63 24.87 33.08
C MET A 1 -83.17 24.90 32.45
N SER A 2 -82.29 24.12 33.05
CA SER A 2 -80.89 24.07 32.62
C SER A 2 -80.55 22.69 31.95
N ARG A 3 -80.21 22.70 30.70
CA ARG A 3 -79.79 21.48 30.01
C ARG A 3 -78.23 21.34 30.03
N VAL A 4 -77.84 20.31 30.74
CA VAL A 4 -76.38 19.89 30.77
C VAL A 4 -76.12 19.02 29.54
N PHE A 5 -75.12 19.42 28.68
CA PHE A 5 -74.63 18.63 27.59
C PHE A 5 -73.43 17.85 28.08
N PHE A 6 -73.50 16.51 28.05
CA PHE A 6 -72.34 15.62 28.22
C PHE A 6 -71.65 15.45 26.91
N LEU A 7 -70.38 15.87 26.80
CA LEU A 7 -69.45 15.57 25.69
C LEU A 7 -68.71 14.32 26.09
N THR A 8 -68.96 13.23 25.38
CA THR A 8 -68.17 11.99 25.46
C THR A 8 -66.98 12.08 24.51
N LEU A 9 -65.78 12.18 25.12
CA LEU A 9 -64.50 12.20 24.36
C LEU A 9 -64.10 10.76 24.06
N PHE A 10 -64.18 10.35 22.77
CA PHE A 10 -63.65 9.09 22.28
C PHE A 10 -62.16 9.22 22.08
N CYS A 11 -61.34 8.60 22.93
CA CYS A 11 -59.89 8.44 22.74
C CYS A 11 -59.64 7.31 21.76
N LEU A 12 -59.36 7.65 20.48
CA LEU A 12 -58.78 6.70 19.53
C LEU A 12 -57.32 6.50 19.86
N CYS A 13 -56.98 5.42 20.56
CA CYS A 13 -55.58 4.93 20.62
C CYS A 13 -55.22 4.31 19.28
N SER A 14 -54.55 5.06 18.41
CA SER A 14 -53.90 4.52 17.23
C SER A 14 -52.68 3.73 17.70
N MET A 15 -52.78 2.40 17.72
CA MET A 15 -51.59 1.53 17.81
C MET A 15 -50.80 1.69 16.52
N ILE A 16 -49.76 2.49 16.57
CA ILE A 16 -48.69 2.44 15.54
C ILE A 16 -47.91 1.16 15.82
N ALA A 17 -48.22 0.10 15.05
CA ALA A 17 -47.34 -1.06 14.97
C ALA A 17 -46.01 -0.56 14.37
N ALA A 18 -44.98 -0.49 15.18
CA ALA A 18 -43.63 -0.30 14.70
C ALA A 18 -43.30 -1.52 13.83
N VAL A 19 -43.34 -1.35 12.52
CA VAL A 19 -42.74 -2.30 11.58
C VAL A 19 -41.27 -2.31 11.94
N GLN A 20 -40.85 -3.30 12.71
CA GLN A 20 -39.43 -3.66 12.80
C GLN A 20 -38.99 -3.95 11.38
N ALA A 21 -38.20 -3.06 10.81
CA ALA A 21 -37.50 -3.35 9.57
C ALA A 21 -36.61 -4.58 9.87
N ASP A 22 -36.95 -5.69 9.24
CA ASP A 22 -36.13 -6.91 9.31
C ASP A 22 -34.69 -6.51 9.02
N ASP A 23 -33.81 -6.78 9.96
CA ASP A 23 -32.36 -6.56 9.77
C ASP A 23 -31.95 -7.37 8.51
N PRO A 24 -31.43 -6.74 7.48
CA PRO A 24 -31.17 -7.44 6.22
C PRO A 24 -30.28 -8.66 6.47
N ALA A 25 -30.68 -9.80 5.90
CA ALA A 25 -30.01 -11.07 6.10
C ALA A 25 -28.48 -10.93 5.95
N PRO A 26 -27.71 -11.58 6.83
CA PRO A 26 -26.25 -11.45 6.78
C PRO A 26 -25.72 -11.93 5.43
N VAL A 27 -24.76 -11.19 4.86
CA VAL A 27 -24.05 -11.62 3.65
C VAL A 27 -23.31 -12.92 3.98
N SER A 28 -23.67 -14.00 3.28
CA SER A 28 -23.10 -15.32 3.55
C SER A 28 -21.62 -15.39 3.17
N ASP A 29 -20.86 -16.20 3.90
CA ASP A 29 -19.46 -16.48 3.54
C ASP A 29 -19.34 -17.11 2.14
N THR A 30 -20.35 -17.86 1.70
CA THR A 30 -20.42 -18.40 0.32
C THR A 30 -20.42 -17.26 -0.70
N ALA A 31 -21.27 -16.23 -0.53
CA ALA A 31 -21.29 -15.10 -1.46
C ALA A 31 -19.96 -14.33 -1.47
N VAL A 32 -19.30 -14.19 -0.33
CA VAL A 32 -17.96 -13.61 -0.24
C VAL A 32 -16.94 -14.48 -0.97
N ARG A 33 -16.97 -15.80 -0.78
CA ARG A 33 -16.08 -16.75 -1.49
C ARG A 33 -16.28 -16.68 -3.00
N ASP A 34 -17.52 -16.60 -3.47
CA ASP A 34 -17.83 -16.47 -4.90
C ASP A 34 -17.27 -15.17 -5.48
N ALA A 35 -17.38 -14.05 -4.75
CA ALA A 35 -16.82 -12.78 -5.18
C ALA A 35 -15.30 -12.82 -5.26
N VAL A 36 -14.63 -13.39 -4.25
CA VAL A 36 -13.19 -13.61 -4.27
C VAL A 36 -12.77 -14.52 -5.42
N SER A 37 -13.48 -15.63 -5.64
CA SER A 37 -13.18 -16.56 -6.74
C SER A 37 -13.24 -15.88 -8.10
N ARG A 38 -14.14 -14.90 -8.30
CA ARG A 38 -14.22 -14.12 -9.54
C ARG A 38 -13.11 -13.10 -9.67
N SER A 39 -12.60 -12.55 -8.56
CA SER A 39 -11.56 -11.50 -8.61
C SER A 39 -10.15 -12.03 -8.85
N LEU A 40 -9.86 -13.26 -8.42
CA LEU A 40 -8.51 -13.84 -8.56
C LEU A 40 -8.03 -13.94 -10.03
N PRO A 41 -8.85 -14.40 -11.01
CA PRO A 41 -8.45 -14.42 -12.42
C PRO A 41 -8.09 -13.02 -12.95
N PHE A 42 -8.88 -11.99 -12.63
CA PHE A 42 -8.57 -10.62 -13.01
C PHE A 42 -7.22 -10.16 -12.44
N LEU A 43 -6.97 -10.40 -11.15
CA LEU A 43 -5.72 -10.04 -10.49
C LEU A 43 -4.53 -10.80 -11.08
N GLU A 44 -4.71 -12.06 -11.45
CA GLU A 44 -3.67 -12.85 -12.12
C GLU A 44 -3.36 -12.28 -13.50
N GLU A 45 -4.37 -12.08 -14.35
CA GLU A 45 -4.21 -11.61 -15.72
C GLU A 45 -3.50 -10.26 -15.78
N GLU A 46 -4.03 -9.26 -15.07
CA GLU A 46 -3.49 -7.91 -15.06
C GLU A 46 -2.13 -7.82 -14.36
N GLY A 47 -1.93 -8.56 -13.27
CA GLY A 47 -0.65 -8.62 -12.57
C GLY A 47 0.46 -9.22 -13.43
N VAL A 48 0.16 -10.31 -14.14
CA VAL A 48 1.12 -10.96 -15.06
C VAL A 48 1.36 -10.13 -16.31
N ALA A 49 0.33 -9.47 -16.86
CA ALA A 49 0.50 -8.52 -17.96
C ALA A 49 1.44 -7.37 -17.56
N TRP A 50 1.26 -6.82 -16.35
CA TRP A 50 2.16 -5.80 -15.81
C TRP A 50 3.61 -6.29 -15.72
N MET A 51 3.84 -7.51 -15.23
CA MET A 51 5.18 -8.11 -15.16
C MET A 51 5.86 -8.20 -16.55
N LYS A 52 5.10 -8.56 -17.58
CA LYS A 52 5.60 -8.69 -18.94
C LYS A 52 5.88 -7.35 -19.59
N ASP A 53 4.93 -6.42 -19.49
CA ASP A 53 4.94 -5.18 -20.26
C ASP A 53 5.78 -4.09 -19.61
N ARG A 54 5.71 -3.97 -18.27
CA ARG A 54 6.42 -2.95 -17.51
C ARG A 54 7.74 -3.41 -16.93
N ARG A 55 7.94 -4.72 -16.80
CA ARG A 55 9.15 -5.33 -16.20
C ARG A 55 9.52 -4.67 -14.87
N CYS A 56 8.52 -4.39 -14.07
CA CYS A 56 8.63 -3.71 -12.79
C CYS A 56 7.64 -4.33 -11.83
N MET A 57 8.06 -4.66 -10.60
CA MET A 57 7.12 -5.21 -9.62
C MET A 57 6.06 -4.19 -9.18
N SER A 58 6.33 -2.89 -9.35
CA SER A 58 5.49 -1.77 -8.91
C SER A 58 5.07 -1.83 -7.42
N CYS A 59 4.50 -0.74 -6.93
CA CYS A 59 3.94 -0.68 -5.57
C CYS A 59 2.47 -1.13 -5.50
N HIS A 60 1.83 -1.35 -6.65
CA HIS A 60 0.39 -1.59 -6.73
C HIS A 60 0.00 -2.87 -7.49
N HIS A 61 0.90 -3.56 -8.21
CA HIS A 61 0.56 -4.79 -8.92
C HIS A 61 1.17 -6.04 -8.26
N VAL A 62 2.44 -6.30 -8.45
CA VAL A 62 3.04 -7.59 -8.09
C VAL A 62 2.99 -7.91 -6.59
N PRO A 63 3.25 -6.97 -5.65
CA PRO A 63 3.08 -7.26 -4.24
C PRO A 63 1.65 -7.66 -3.88
N PHE A 64 0.66 -7.05 -4.54
CA PHE A 64 -0.75 -7.32 -4.29
C PHE A 64 -1.26 -8.56 -5.03
N LEU A 65 -0.69 -8.90 -6.19
CA LEU A 65 -0.87 -10.21 -6.83
C LEU A 65 -0.49 -11.33 -5.86
N LEU A 66 0.71 -11.25 -5.31
CA LEU A 66 1.21 -12.22 -4.35
C LEU A 66 0.38 -12.25 -3.06
N TRP A 67 0.03 -11.07 -2.54
CA TRP A 67 -0.73 -10.97 -1.29
C TRP A 67 -2.13 -11.55 -1.41
N SER A 68 -2.90 -11.15 -2.43
CA SER A 68 -4.25 -11.64 -2.64
C SER A 68 -4.30 -13.16 -2.83
N HIS A 69 -3.40 -13.71 -3.66
CA HIS A 69 -3.37 -15.15 -3.92
C HIS A 69 -2.91 -15.97 -2.71
N ARG A 70 -1.93 -15.50 -1.94
CA ARG A 70 -1.52 -16.16 -0.69
C ARG A 70 -2.61 -16.10 0.37
N SER A 71 -3.28 -14.97 0.52
CA SER A 71 -4.42 -14.85 1.43
C SER A 71 -5.56 -15.77 1.02
N ALA A 72 -5.84 -15.89 -0.28
CA ALA A 72 -6.82 -16.83 -0.80
C ALA A 72 -6.42 -18.28 -0.54
N GLN A 73 -5.17 -18.65 -0.80
CA GLN A 73 -4.65 -20.00 -0.50
C GLN A 73 -4.79 -20.33 0.98
N ALA A 74 -4.44 -19.39 1.87
CA ALA A 74 -4.58 -19.58 3.32
C ALA A 74 -6.04 -19.74 3.78
N GLN A 75 -7.01 -19.21 3.01
CA GLN A 75 -8.45 -19.38 3.23
C GLN A 75 -9.06 -20.58 2.48
N GLY A 76 -8.20 -21.47 1.93
CA GLY A 76 -8.64 -22.72 1.28
C GLY A 76 -9.16 -22.56 -0.15
N PHE A 77 -8.87 -21.44 -0.83
CA PHE A 77 -9.12 -21.32 -2.26
C PHE A 77 -8.08 -22.10 -3.07
N THR A 78 -8.51 -22.59 -4.23
CA THR A 78 -7.60 -23.24 -5.17
C THR A 78 -6.73 -22.17 -5.83
N VAL A 79 -5.44 -22.18 -5.52
CA VAL A 79 -4.42 -21.32 -6.12
C VAL A 79 -3.31 -22.21 -6.67
N ASP A 80 -2.90 -21.95 -7.90
CA ASP A 80 -1.81 -22.69 -8.53
C ASP A 80 -0.47 -22.35 -7.86
N SER A 81 0.05 -23.28 -7.08
CA SER A 81 1.30 -23.10 -6.33
C SER A 81 2.53 -22.96 -7.24
N GLN A 82 2.50 -23.49 -8.46
CA GLN A 82 3.62 -23.35 -9.41
C GLN A 82 3.65 -21.93 -9.99
N LYS A 83 2.47 -21.37 -10.35
CA LYS A 83 2.36 -19.97 -10.76
C LYS A 83 2.84 -19.04 -9.65
N LEU A 84 2.35 -19.27 -8.43
CA LEU A 84 2.74 -18.46 -7.26
C LEU A 84 4.26 -18.49 -7.01
N ALA A 85 4.87 -19.66 -7.07
CA ALA A 85 6.32 -19.82 -6.97
C ALA A 85 7.09 -19.14 -8.14
N GLY A 86 6.52 -19.19 -9.34
CA GLY A 86 7.07 -18.50 -10.51
C GLY A 86 7.04 -16.97 -10.35
N TRP A 87 5.94 -16.41 -9.81
CA TRP A 87 5.83 -14.97 -9.52
C TRP A 87 6.78 -14.55 -8.39
N ASP A 88 6.94 -15.39 -7.36
CA ASP A 88 7.92 -15.18 -6.30
C ASP A 88 9.34 -15.09 -6.84
N GLU A 89 9.74 -16.06 -7.65
CA GLU A 89 11.08 -16.11 -8.21
C GLU A 89 11.34 -14.96 -9.18
N TRP A 90 10.34 -14.59 -9.99
CA TRP A 90 10.40 -13.40 -10.84
C TRP A 90 10.61 -12.14 -9.98
N THR A 91 9.83 -11.99 -8.90
CA THR A 91 9.92 -10.85 -8.00
C THR A 91 11.28 -10.79 -7.32
N ARG A 92 11.80 -11.93 -6.85
CA ARG A 92 13.14 -12.02 -6.25
C ARG A 92 14.24 -11.58 -7.21
N LYS A 93 14.19 -12.05 -8.45
CA LYS A 93 15.19 -11.68 -9.50
C LYS A 93 15.09 -10.21 -9.90
N ASP A 94 13.86 -9.69 -9.97
CA ASP A 94 13.63 -8.34 -10.50
C ASP A 94 13.70 -7.26 -9.41
N SER A 95 13.46 -7.60 -8.15
CA SER A 95 13.28 -6.60 -7.09
C SER A 95 14.57 -6.03 -6.52
N LEU A 96 15.55 -6.85 -6.12
CA LEU A 96 16.77 -6.34 -5.48
C LEU A 96 17.96 -6.19 -6.45
N SER A 97 18.19 -7.18 -7.30
CA SER A 97 19.33 -7.14 -8.22
C SER A 97 19.03 -6.34 -9.49
N ASN A 98 17.81 -6.43 -10.02
CA ASN A 98 17.43 -5.81 -11.26
C ASN A 98 16.78 -4.43 -11.09
N ARG A 99 16.15 -4.08 -9.97
CA ARG A 99 15.68 -2.71 -9.75
C ARG A 99 16.81 -1.72 -9.78
N ARG A 100 17.91 -2.05 -9.11
CA ARG A 100 19.14 -1.29 -9.20
C ARG A 100 19.61 -1.19 -10.64
N GLN A 101 19.64 -2.31 -11.39
CA GLN A 101 20.04 -2.33 -12.80
C GLN A 101 18.96 -1.74 -13.72
N PHE A 102 17.66 -1.88 -13.42
CA PHE A 102 16.58 -1.31 -14.21
C PHE A 102 16.58 0.23 -14.11
N TRP A 103 16.73 0.78 -12.91
CA TRP A 103 16.90 2.22 -12.75
C TRP A 103 18.19 2.70 -13.38
N LEU A 104 19.27 1.92 -13.32
CA LEU A 104 20.54 2.20 -13.96
C LEU A 104 20.46 2.08 -15.50
N ARG A 105 19.68 1.13 -16.04
CA ARG A 105 19.46 0.98 -17.49
C ARG A 105 18.53 2.03 -18.07
N ASN A 106 17.49 2.43 -17.35
CA ASN A 106 16.57 3.49 -17.77
C ASN A 106 17.13 4.89 -17.52
N TYR A 107 18.08 4.99 -16.62
CA TYR A 107 18.99 6.12 -16.52
C TYR A 107 20.22 5.84 -17.37
N ASP A 108 19.92 5.50 -18.61
CA ASP A 108 20.95 5.37 -19.62
C ASP A 108 21.82 6.63 -19.56
N LEU A 109 23.14 6.41 -19.32
CA LEU A 109 24.15 7.42 -19.57
C LEU A 109 24.08 7.93 -21.03
N GLY A 110 23.14 7.45 -21.81
CA GLY A 110 22.70 7.91 -23.11
C GLY A 110 21.70 9.08 -23.13
N LYS A 111 21.18 9.57 -21.99
CA LYS A 111 20.38 10.80 -21.97
C LYS A 111 21.24 12.04 -22.17
N ALA A 112 20.63 13.10 -22.65
CA ALA A 112 21.28 14.31 -23.19
C ALA A 112 22.45 14.88 -22.37
N GLU A 113 22.44 14.73 -21.05
CA GLU A 113 23.52 15.24 -20.22
C GLU A 113 24.77 14.34 -20.19
N ALA A 114 24.60 13.03 -20.31
CA ALA A 114 25.71 12.10 -20.38
C ALA A 114 26.19 11.89 -21.83
N ALA A 115 25.37 12.25 -22.82
CA ALA A 115 25.73 12.15 -24.23
C ALA A 115 27.01 12.97 -24.56
N THR A 116 27.23 14.05 -23.84
CA THR A 116 28.39 14.93 -23.99
C THR A 116 29.68 14.41 -23.33
N LEU A 117 29.59 13.36 -22.49
CA LEU A 117 30.76 12.81 -21.83
C LEU A 117 31.52 11.83 -22.75
N PRO A 118 32.88 11.86 -22.76
CA PRO A 118 33.68 10.85 -23.39
C PRO A 118 33.38 9.43 -22.84
N GLN A 119 33.44 8.41 -23.69
CA GLN A 119 33.15 7.04 -23.29
C GLN A 119 34.02 6.58 -22.10
N ALA A 120 35.28 6.95 -22.08
CA ALA A 120 36.20 6.64 -20.98
C ALA A 120 35.71 7.20 -19.62
N VAL A 121 35.14 8.40 -19.61
CA VAL A 121 34.57 9.02 -18.40
C VAL A 121 33.29 8.27 -18.00
N LYS A 122 32.45 7.92 -18.95
CA LYS A 122 31.22 7.11 -18.71
C LYS A 122 31.56 5.77 -18.04
N ASP A 123 32.58 5.08 -18.54
CA ASP A 123 33.01 3.79 -18.02
C ASP A 123 33.55 3.90 -16.59
N LYS A 124 34.24 4.97 -16.25
CA LYS A 124 34.70 5.27 -14.89
C LYS A 124 33.54 5.57 -13.92
N LEU A 125 32.48 6.24 -14.38
CA LEU A 125 31.31 6.57 -13.57
C LEU A 125 30.37 5.39 -13.35
N LYS A 126 30.39 4.41 -14.26
CA LYS A 126 29.48 3.26 -14.25
C LYS A 126 29.50 2.46 -12.93
N PRO A 127 30.64 2.17 -12.28
CA PRO A 127 30.66 1.51 -10.98
C PRO A 127 30.03 2.34 -9.85
N LEU A 128 30.16 3.68 -9.87
CA LEU A 128 29.57 4.56 -8.87
C LEU A 128 28.06 4.64 -9.00
N ILE A 129 27.58 4.78 -10.22
CA ILE A 129 26.15 4.76 -10.55
C ILE A 129 25.53 3.42 -10.11
N ALA A 130 26.31 2.34 -10.11
CA ALA A 130 25.88 1.02 -9.68
C ALA A 130 25.80 0.83 -8.16
N ARG A 131 26.34 1.74 -7.34
CA ARG A 131 26.29 1.65 -5.86
C ARG A 131 25.01 2.28 -5.31
N PRO A 132 24.30 1.64 -4.37
CA PRO A 132 23.15 2.25 -3.71
C PRO A 132 23.62 3.21 -2.61
N PHE A 133 22.80 4.20 -2.31
CA PHE A 133 22.74 4.90 -1.03
C PHE A 133 24.04 5.55 -0.57
N GLN A 134 24.59 6.41 -1.39
CA GLN A 134 25.66 7.27 -0.96
C GLN A 134 25.10 8.65 -0.65
N THR A 135 25.54 9.22 0.45
CA THR A 135 25.38 10.65 0.65
C THR A 135 26.13 11.41 -0.45
N LYS A 136 25.73 12.65 -0.74
CA LYS A 136 26.45 13.50 -1.72
C LYS A 136 27.94 13.59 -1.41
N ALA A 137 28.31 13.64 -0.12
CA ALA A 137 29.69 13.68 0.33
C ALA A 137 30.44 12.39 0.02
N GLU A 138 29.85 11.23 0.32
CA GLU A 138 30.42 9.91 0.02
C GLU A 138 30.56 9.69 -1.47
N TYR A 139 29.53 10.05 -2.26
CA TYR A 139 29.59 9.96 -3.71
C TYR A 139 30.75 10.81 -4.28
N LEU A 140 30.88 12.07 -3.83
CA LEU A 140 31.95 12.96 -4.28
C LEU A 140 33.35 12.46 -3.83
N ALA A 141 33.45 11.89 -2.64
CA ALA A 141 34.70 11.32 -2.14
C ALA A 141 35.16 10.11 -3.00
N GLU A 142 34.21 9.26 -3.46
CA GLU A 142 34.53 8.14 -4.33
C GLU A 142 34.70 8.53 -5.81
N LEU A 143 34.04 9.60 -6.25
CA LEU A 143 34.17 10.13 -7.59
C LEU A 143 35.55 10.73 -7.85
N THR A 144 36.07 11.49 -6.87
CA THR A 144 37.30 12.26 -7.01
C THR A 144 38.51 11.40 -7.43
N PRO A 145 38.75 10.21 -6.85
CA PRO A 145 39.88 9.38 -7.27
C PRO A 145 39.72 8.64 -8.62
N LEU A 146 38.48 8.60 -9.16
CA LEU A 146 38.20 7.91 -10.43
C LEU A 146 38.45 8.78 -11.65
N LEU A 147 38.36 10.09 -11.52
CA LEU A 147 38.56 11.05 -12.59
C LEU A 147 39.90 11.75 -12.42
N THR A 148 40.59 11.99 -13.51
CA THR A 148 41.77 12.86 -13.51
C THR A 148 41.36 14.30 -13.25
N GLU A 149 42.31 15.16 -12.84
CA GLU A 149 42.03 16.56 -12.59
C GLU A 149 41.47 17.28 -13.82
N ASP A 150 42.01 16.95 -15.02
CA ASP A 150 41.53 17.49 -16.29
C ASP A 150 40.12 16.99 -16.66
N GLU A 151 39.81 15.71 -16.42
CA GLU A 151 38.46 15.15 -16.63
C GLU A 151 37.46 15.81 -15.67
N MET A 152 37.83 15.94 -14.40
CA MET A 152 36.98 16.61 -13.41
C MET A 152 36.76 18.09 -13.79
N LYS A 153 37.82 18.80 -14.19
CA LYS A 153 37.72 20.19 -14.61
C LYS A 153 36.86 20.37 -15.85
N SER A 154 37.06 19.53 -16.87
CA SER A 154 36.36 19.61 -18.15
C SER A 154 34.90 19.19 -18.09
N HIS A 155 34.56 18.27 -17.19
CA HIS A 155 33.23 17.65 -17.15
C HIS A 155 32.49 17.86 -15.82
N ARG A 156 33.02 18.70 -14.91
CA ARG A 156 32.51 18.90 -13.55
C ARG A 156 31.01 19.16 -13.49
N ALA A 157 30.52 20.08 -14.31
CA ALA A 157 29.09 20.46 -14.29
C ALA A 157 28.20 19.26 -14.67
N THR A 158 28.57 18.52 -15.72
CA THR A 158 27.84 17.33 -16.18
C THR A 158 27.89 16.20 -15.16
N VAL A 159 29.08 15.95 -14.59
CA VAL A 159 29.31 14.88 -13.60
C VAL A 159 28.55 15.20 -12.31
N LEU A 160 28.56 16.45 -11.84
CA LEU A 160 27.77 16.88 -10.67
C LEU A 160 26.27 16.76 -10.92
N LYS A 161 25.81 17.10 -12.11
CA LYS A 161 24.40 16.97 -12.48
C LYS A 161 23.95 15.49 -12.58
N ILE A 162 24.82 14.61 -13.08
CA ILE A 162 24.61 13.17 -13.04
C ILE A 162 24.60 12.68 -11.57
N SER A 163 25.49 13.19 -10.72
CA SER A 163 25.53 12.83 -9.30
C SER A 163 24.29 13.30 -8.55
N GLU A 164 23.80 14.49 -8.78
CA GLU A 164 22.56 15.01 -8.21
C GLU A 164 21.37 14.16 -8.62
N ARG A 165 21.31 13.74 -9.86
CA ARG A 165 20.26 12.82 -10.36
C ARG A 165 20.42 11.39 -9.83
N THR A 166 21.63 10.92 -9.60
CA THR A 166 21.89 9.61 -8.99
C THR A 166 21.47 9.59 -7.51
N LEU A 167 21.66 10.71 -6.82
CA LEU A 167 21.18 10.93 -5.44
C LEU A 167 19.66 11.12 -5.38
N ASP A 168 19.07 11.87 -6.32
CA ASP A 168 17.62 11.96 -6.57
C ASP A 168 17.02 10.58 -6.83
N MET A 169 17.79 9.66 -7.38
CA MET A 169 17.36 8.26 -7.57
C MET A 169 17.49 7.45 -6.29
N GLY A 170 18.42 7.78 -5.39
CA GLY A 170 18.45 7.30 -3.99
C GLY A 170 17.14 7.67 -3.29
N ASP A 171 16.69 8.91 -3.43
CA ASP A 171 15.37 9.35 -2.95
C ASP A 171 14.21 8.59 -3.64
N ARG A 172 14.36 8.19 -4.89
CA ARG A 172 13.37 7.36 -5.62
C ARG A 172 13.40 5.88 -5.27
N VAL A 173 14.47 5.37 -4.66
CA VAL A 173 14.44 4.03 -4.04
C VAL A 173 13.48 4.02 -2.85
N GLY A 174 13.20 5.17 -2.22
CA GLY A 174 12.05 5.35 -1.36
C GLY A 174 10.75 4.85 -2.00
N GLY A 175 10.55 5.05 -3.31
CA GLY A 175 9.46 4.44 -4.09
C GLY A 175 9.47 2.91 -4.10
N GLY A 176 10.62 2.29 -3.84
CA GLY A 176 10.71 0.85 -3.63
C GLY A 176 10.10 0.38 -2.33
N LEU A 177 10.09 1.21 -1.29
CA LEU A 177 9.54 0.84 0.02
C LEU A 177 8.02 0.63 -0.04
N GLU A 178 7.31 1.40 -0.85
CA GLU A 178 5.88 1.25 -1.09
C GLU A 178 5.52 -0.12 -1.74
N ALA A 179 6.49 -0.77 -2.36
CA ALA A 179 6.35 -2.13 -2.88
C ALA A 179 6.94 -3.18 -1.94
N LEU A 180 8.12 -2.91 -1.36
CA LEU A 180 8.82 -3.87 -0.49
C LEU A 180 8.09 -4.08 0.83
N GLY A 181 7.46 -3.05 1.40
CA GLY A 181 6.67 -3.16 2.63
C GLY A 181 5.53 -4.18 2.49
N PRO A 182 4.58 -3.98 1.57
CA PRO A 182 3.53 -4.95 1.29
C PRO A 182 4.05 -6.34 0.92
N LEU A 183 5.15 -6.42 0.17
CA LEU A 183 5.75 -7.68 -0.24
C LEU A 183 6.27 -8.50 0.95
N LEU A 184 6.99 -7.86 1.89
CA LEU A 184 7.46 -8.52 3.11
C LEU A 184 6.29 -9.00 3.96
N ILE A 185 5.27 -8.16 4.16
CA ILE A 185 4.07 -8.52 4.93
C ILE A 185 3.35 -9.71 4.27
N ALA A 186 3.19 -9.69 2.96
CA ALA A 186 2.53 -10.75 2.21
C ALA A 186 3.30 -12.08 2.19
N SER A 187 4.62 -12.06 2.39
CA SER A 187 5.46 -13.26 2.38
C SER A 187 5.65 -13.88 3.76
N GLN A 188 5.30 -13.18 4.83
CA GLN A 188 5.47 -13.65 6.20
C GLN A 188 4.73 -14.98 6.44
N GLY A 189 5.42 -15.93 7.09
CA GLY A 189 4.84 -17.23 7.45
C GLY A 189 4.53 -18.15 6.26
N THR A 190 5.05 -17.84 5.07
CA THR A 190 4.86 -18.63 3.86
C THR A 190 6.13 -19.39 3.47
N ALA A 191 5.99 -20.39 2.61
CA ALA A 191 7.11 -21.11 2.00
C ALA A 191 7.77 -20.35 0.82
N SER A 192 7.43 -19.08 0.64
CA SER A 192 7.95 -18.24 -0.44
C SER A 192 9.46 -18.04 -0.36
N VAL A 193 10.12 -17.97 -1.52
CA VAL A 193 11.53 -17.56 -1.60
C VAL A 193 11.76 -16.14 -1.09
N LEU A 194 10.71 -15.30 -1.08
CA LEU A 194 10.74 -13.95 -0.52
C LEU A 194 10.77 -13.93 1.02
N ALA A 195 10.37 -15.03 1.65
CA ALA A 195 10.46 -15.21 3.11
C ALA A 195 11.82 -15.80 3.54
N GLN A 196 12.64 -16.29 2.59
CA GLN A 196 13.94 -16.87 2.88
C GLN A 196 14.92 -15.82 3.41
N PRO A 197 15.82 -16.21 4.34
CA PRO A 197 16.75 -15.28 4.99
C PRO A 197 17.55 -14.43 4.00
N GLU A 198 18.04 -15.02 2.91
CA GLU A 198 18.91 -14.34 1.94
C GLU A 198 18.21 -13.15 1.26
N PHE A 199 16.93 -13.29 0.95
CA PHE A 199 16.13 -12.19 0.40
C PHE A 199 15.67 -11.22 1.47
N ARG A 200 15.06 -11.75 2.52
CA ARG A 200 14.50 -10.99 3.64
C ARG A 200 15.53 -10.09 4.30
N ASP A 201 16.68 -10.64 4.66
CA ASP A 201 17.71 -9.91 5.39
C ASP A 201 18.32 -8.81 4.50
N GLY A 202 18.47 -9.08 3.19
CA GLY A 202 18.89 -8.07 2.22
C GLY A 202 17.89 -6.90 2.11
N VAL A 203 16.58 -7.17 2.15
CA VAL A 203 15.54 -6.12 2.14
C VAL A 203 15.54 -5.34 3.46
N ILE A 204 15.66 -6.03 4.60
CA ILE A 204 15.72 -5.39 5.92
C ILE A 204 16.96 -4.50 6.05
N ASP A 205 18.12 -4.98 5.63
CA ASP A 205 19.35 -4.18 5.59
C ASP A 205 19.17 -2.94 4.70
N LEU A 206 18.59 -3.10 3.52
CA LEU A 206 18.29 -1.99 2.63
C LEU A 206 17.37 -0.96 3.29
N MET A 207 16.25 -1.38 3.86
CA MET A 207 15.32 -0.50 4.57
C MET A 207 16.02 0.25 5.71
N SER A 208 16.87 -0.43 6.47
CA SER A 208 17.61 0.17 7.58
C SER A 208 18.65 1.20 7.11
N GLN A 209 19.31 0.94 5.97
CA GLN A 209 20.34 1.84 5.41
C GLN A 209 19.77 3.15 4.86
N ILE A 210 18.55 3.10 4.28
CA ILE A 210 17.91 4.28 3.67
C ILE A 210 17.00 5.05 4.62
N GLN A 211 16.97 4.66 5.89
CA GLN A 211 16.25 5.41 6.93
C GLN A 211 16.89 6.78 7.13
N LEU A 212 16.10 7.83 7.13
CA LEU A 212 16.55 9.18 7.36
C LEU A 212 16.98 9.40 8.82
N ALA A 213 17.75 10.44 9.05
CA ALA A 213 18.28 10.76 10.39
C ALA A 213 17.17 11.02 11.42
N ASP A 214 16.02 11.56 10.98
CA ASP A 214 14.85 11.79 11.81
C ASP A 214 14.03 10.51 12.12
N GLY A 215 14.40 9.38 11.52
CA GLY A 215 13.74 8.10 11.69
C GLY A 215 12.64 7.79 10.67
N SER A 216 12.37 8.71 9.75
CA SER A 216 11.41 8.50 8.67
C SER A 216 12.03 7.81 7.46
N TRP A 217 11.18 7.49 6.48
CA TRP A 217 11.60 7.11 5.13
C TRP A 217 10.95 8.02 4.11
N THR A 218 11.71 8.39 3.09
CA THR A 218 11.21 9.18 1.97
C THR A 218 10.10 8.41 1.23
N PRO A 219 8.94 9.03 0.98
CA PRO A 219 7.87 8.39 0.23
C PRO A 219 8.25 8.21 -1.23
N GLY A 220 7.67 7.21 -1.86
CA GLY A 220 7.74 7.05 -3.29
C GLY A 220 6.86 8.04 -4.05
N VAL A 221 6.98 7.96 -5.38
CA VAL A 221 6.18 8.80 -6.29
C VAL A 221 4.69 8.46 -6.22
N GLN A 222 4.36 7.25 -5.77
CA GLN A 222 2.97 6.77 -5.73
C GLN A 222 2.15 7.59 -4.74
N LEU A 223 2.51 7.62 -3.47
CA LEU A 223 1.74 8.33 -2.44
C LEU A 223 1.73 9.85 -2.68
N THR A 224 2.84 10.45 -3.07
CA THR A 224 2.88 11.88 -3.40
C THR A 224 2.09 12.21 -4.67
N GLY A 225 2.04 11.28 -5.63
CA GLY A 225 1.21 11.40 -6.84
C GLY A 225 -0.28 11.22 -6.58
N MET A 226 -0.66 10.65 -5.43
CA MET A 226 -2.05 10.39 -5.01
C MET A 226 -2.66 11.52 -4.19
N LEU A 227 -2.07 12.69 -4.13
CA LEU A 227 -2.49 13.86 -3.37
C LEU A 227 -2.21 13.85 -1.88
N TRP A 228 -1.42 12.98 -1.45
CA TRP A 228 -0.96 13.07 -0.09
C TRP A 228 -0.01 14.27 0.02
N THR A 229 -0.24 15.10 1.01
CA THR A 229 0.76 16.10 1.35
C THR A 229 2.06 15.36 1.68
N LEU A 230 3.21 15.97 1.41
CA LEU A 230 4.50 15.34 1.69
C LEU A 230 4.62 14.83 3.14
N PRO A 231 4.18 15.59 4.18
CA PRO A 231 4.16 15.07 5.55
C PRO A 231 3.31 13.82 5.72
N THR A 232 2.11 13.77 5.12
CA THR A 232 1.23 12.60 5.20
C THR A 232 1.83 11.39 4.48
N ALA A 233 2.43 11.61 3.31
CA ALA A 233 3.12 10.56 2.56
C ALA A 233 4.32 9.99 3.34
N ASN A 234 5.14 10.85 3.95
CA ASN A 234 6.25 10.41 4.81
C ASN A 234 5.77 9.57 5.99
N GLN A 235 4.69 9.98 6.64
CA GLN A 235 4.10 9.20 7.74
C GLN A 235 3.63 7.83 7.27
N ALA A 236 2.90 7.77 6.15
CA ALA A 236 2.37 6.52 5.61
C ALA A 236 3.49 5.55 5.20
N THR A 237 4.49 6.03 4.46
CA THR A 237 5.65 5.22 4.07
C THR A 237 6.40 4.72 5.31
N THR A 238 6.56 5.57 6.33
CA THR A 238 7.20 5.19 7.58
C THR A 238 6.39 4.13 8.33
N MET A 239 5.06 4.26 8.40
CA MET A 239 4.21 3.23 9.01
C MET A 239 4.30 1.90 8.27
N TRP A 240 4.16 1.90 6.94
CA TRP A 240 4.29 0.70 6.12
C TRP A 240 5.64 -0.01 6.32
N THR A 241 6.73 0.74 6.24
CA THR A 241 8.09 0.20 6.40
C THR A 241 8.29 -0.37 7.81
N THR A 242 7.82 0.34 8.84
CA THR A 242 7.93 -0.11 10.23
C THR A 242 7.12 -1.39 10.48
N LEU A 243 5.88 -1.48 9.97
CA LEU A 243 5.06 -2.69 10.05
C LEU A 243 5.72 -3.88 9.34
N ALA A 244 6.32 -3.64 8.17
CA ALA A 244 7.05 -4.66 7.44
C ALA A 244 8.29 -5.16 8.21
N LEU A 245 9.08 -4.24 8.78
CA LEU A 245 10.21 -4.60 9.62
C LEU A 245 9.79 -5.38 10.87
N ALA A 246 8.66 -5.02 11.47
CA ALA A 246 8.14 -5.68 12.66
C ALA A 246 7.43 -7.01 12.37
N SER A 247 7.17 -7.34 11.11
CA SER A 247 6.48 -8.59 10.74
C SER A 247 7.34 -9.85 10.94
N TYR A 248 8.62 -9.71 11.27
CA TYR A 248 9.55 -10.83 11.48
C TYR A 248 10.01 -10.91 12.92
N ASP A 249 9.91 -12.08 13.52
CA ASP A 249 10.25 -12.33 14.94
C ASP A 249 11.74 -12.56 15.20
N THR A 250 12.55 -12.75 14.14
CA THR A 250 13.99 -13.01 14.31
C THR A 250 14.69 -11.79 14.94
N PRO A 251 15.40 -11.94 16.06
CA PRO A 251 16.11 -10.81 16.67
C PRO A 251 17.15 -10.21 15.72
N ASP A 252 17.07 -8.91 15.51
CA ASP A 252 18.05 -8.14 14.74
C ASP A 252 18.20 -6.74 15.36
N PRO A 253 19.39 -6.42 15.90
CA PRO A 253 19.64 -5.14 16.55
C PRO A 253 19.48 -3.92 15.62
N LYS A 254 19.88 -4.03 14.35
CA LYS A 254 19.74 -2.94 13.37
C LYS A 254 18.28 -2.66 13.08
N ARG A 255 17.51 -3.72 12.80
CA ARG A 255 16.06 -3.62 12.59
C ARG A 255 15.37 -3.02 13.80
N SER A 256 15.69 -3.51 15.00
CA SER A 256 15.13 -2.97 16.24
C SER A 256 15.43 -1.48 16.41
N ALA A 257 16.67 -1.05 16.13
CA ALA A 257 17.06 0.35 16.18
C ALA A 257 16.28 1.19 15.14
N SER A 258 16.10 0.69 13.92
CA SER A 258 15.32 1.35 12.87
C SER A 258 13.85 1.52 13.28
N ILE A 259 13.23 0.48 13.86
CA ILE A 259 11.88 0.56 14.39
C ILE A 259 11.78 1.63 15.48
N GLN A 260 12.69 1.65 16.46
CA GLN A 260 12.66 2.65 17.54
C GLN A 260 12.76 4.09 17.03
N LYS A 261 13.61 4.36 16.04
CA LYS A 261 13.69 5.69 15.39
C LYS A 261 12.37 6.05 14.70
N ALA A 262 11.76 5.11 13.98
CA ALA A 262 10.48 5.33 13.31
C ALA A 262 9.34 5.61 14.31
N LEU A 263 9.30 4.90 15.43
CA LEU A 263 8.34 5.17 16.51
C LEU A 263 8.52 6.58 17.09
N ALA A 264 9.77 7.01 17.32
CA ALA A 264 10.07 8.35 17.79
C ALA A 264 9.60 9.42 16.78
N TYR A 265 9.86 9.20 15.49
CA TYR A 265 9.36 10.08 14.43
C TYR A 265 7.83 10.17 14.44
N GLN A 266 7.12 9.03 14.43
CA GLN A 266 5.66 8.99 14.34
C GLN A 266 4.95 9.68 15.53
N ARG A 267 5.56 9.64 16.73
CA ARG A 267 5.01 10.32 17.93
C ARG A 267 5.03 11.85 17.82
N GLN A 268 5.86 12.42 16.94
CA GLN A 268 6.01 13.86 16.75
C GLN A 268 5.14 14.40 15.59
N GLN A 269 4.49 13.51 14.85
CA GLN A 269 3.76 13.90 13.65
C GLN A 269 2.32 14.34 13.97
N THR A 270 1.84 15.33 13.19
CA THR A 270 0.43 15.73 13.23
C THR A 270 -0.44 14.68 12.54
N PRO A 271 -1.49 14.15 13.19
CA PRO A 271 -2.43 13.21 12.59
C PRO A 271 -3.18 13.80 11.39
N ASN A 272 -3.51 12.95 10.41
CA ASN A 272 -4.38 13.29 9.30
C ASN A 272 -5.61 12.35 9.22
N PRO A 273 -6.58 12.46 10.14
CA PRO A 273 -7.73 11.55 10.20
C PRO A 273 -8.71 11.73 9.03
N ASP A 274 -8.64 12.82 8.28
CA ASP A 274 -9.51 13.04 7.12
C ASP A 274 -9.10 12.16 5.92
N ASN A 275 -7.84 11.72 5.84
CA ASN A 275 -7.39 10.70 4.91
C ASN A 275 -7.64 9.31 5.51
N ARG A 276 -8.58 8.55 4.94
CA ARG A 276 -9.03 7.25 5.48
C ARG A 276 -7.98 6.15 5.33
N GLU A 277 -7.16 6.20 4.30
CA GLU A 277 -6.05 5.25 4.16
C GLU A 277 -5.00 5.49 5.25
N TRP A 278 -4.66 6.76 5.50
CA TRP A 278 -3.78 7.11 6.60
C TRP A 278 -4.36 6.65 7.94
N LEU A 279 -5.66 6.87 8.15
CA LEU A 279 -6.35 6.50 9.40
C LEU A 279 -6.34 4.98 9.62
N ALA A 280 -6.63 4.19 8.59
CA ALA A 280 -6.58 2.74 8.66
C ALA A 280 -5.14 2.25 8.95
N MET A 281 -4.15 2.80 8.23
CA MET A 281 -2.74 2.49 8.45
C MET A 281 -2.29 2.86 9.87
N ARG A 282 -2.71 4.02 10.38
CA ARG A 282 -2.39 4.46 11.72
C ARG A 282 -3.01 3.54 12.78
N LEU A 283 -4.24 3.09 12.58
CA LEU A 283 -4.88 2.12 13.47
C LEU A 283 -4.09 0.81 13.54
N TRP A 284 -3.64 0.28 12.40
CA TRP A 284 -2.83 -0.94 12.36
C TRP A 284 -1.47 -0.72 13.05
N PHE A 285 -0.83 0.41 12.79
CA PHE A 285 0.43 0.79 13.41
C PHE A 285 0.31 0.88 14.94
N GLU A 286 -0.71 1.57 15.46
CA GLU A 286 -0.93 1.69 16.91
C GLU A 286 -1.32 0.34 17.54
N ARG A 287 -2.00 -0.54 16.81
CA ARG A 287 -2.28 -1.91 17.30
C ARG A 287 -0.99 -2.69 17.58
N GLN A 288 0.06 -2.43 16.81
CA GLN A 288 1.35 -3.10 16.96
C GLN A 288 2.27 -2.42 18.00
N PHE A 289 2.22 -1.09 18.11
CA PHE A 289 3.23 -0.32 18.85
C PHE A 289 2.67 0.67 19.88
N GLY A 290 1.40 0.94 19.86
CA GLY A 290 0.77 1.95 20.69
C GLY A 290 -0.01 1.41 21.88
N PRO A 291 -0.51 2.30 22.74
CA PRO A 291 -1.37 1.92 23.85
C PRO A 291 -2.78 1.56 23.37
N ALA A 292 -3.47 0.73 24.15
CA ALA A 292 -4.82 0.25 23.83
C ALA A 292 -5.84 1.39 23.67
N GLU A 293 -5.66 2.50 24.36
CA GLU A 293 -6.53 3.68 24.29
C GLU A 293 -6.45 4.37 22.91
N ASP A 294 -5.25 4.49 22.33
CA ASP A 294 -5.07 5.02 20.97
C ASP A 294 -5.69 4.10 19.94
N VAL A 295 -5.55 2.79 20.10
CA VAL A 295 -6.20 1.78 19.24
C VAL A 295 -7.72 1.95 19.30
N ALA A 296 -8.32 2.05 20.47
CA ALA A 296 -9.76 2.23 20.63
C ALA A 296 -10.25 3.53 19.99
N LYS A 297 -9.53 4.63 20.19
CA LYS A 297 -9.83 5.94 19.61
C LYS A 297 -9.77 5.92 18.07
N LEU A 298 -8.68 5.41 17.50
CA LEU A 298 -8.51 5.34 16.06
C LEU A 298 -9.50 4.40 15.39
N ARG A 299 -9.80 3.27 16.05
CA ARG A 299 -10.86 2.37 15.60
C ARG A 299 -12.21 3.11 15.53
N GLN A 300 -12.60 3.82 16.59
CA GLN A 300 -13.85 4.57 16.60
C GLN A 300 -13.86 5.64 15.49
N GLN A 301 -12.77 6.38 15.31
CA GLN A 301 -12.65 7.35 14.23
C GLN A 301 -12.83 6.71 12.84
N LEU A 302 -12.28 5.50 12.62
CA LEU A 302 -12.44 4.77 11.34
C LEU A 302 -13.90 4.33 11.16
N LEU A 303 -14.58 3.88 12.21
CA LEU A 303 -15.99 3.52 12.17
C LEU A 303 -16.88 4.73 11.89
N ASP A 304 -16.64 5.86 12.54
CA ASP A 304 -17.39 7.11 12.35
C ASP A 304 -17.14 7.73 10.96
N ALA A 305 -16.04 7.37 10.33
CA ALA A 305 -15.66 7.84 9.00
C ALA A 305 -16.37 7.10 7.87
N ARG A 306 -17.17 6.10 8.18
CA ARG A 306 -17.95 5.31 7.23
C ARG A 306 -19.03 6.17 6.57
N ASN A 307 -19.21 6.00 5.27
CA ASN A 307 -20.30 6.64 4.53
C ASN A 307 -21.66 5.99 4.85
N GLY A 308 -22.74 6.65 4.50
CA GLY A 308 -24.09 6.16 4.74
C GLY A 308 -24.46 4.86 4.01
N ASP A 309 -23.67 4.46 2.99
CA ASP A 309 -23.78 3.20 2.27
C ASP A 309 -23.07 2.01 2.95
N GLY A 310 -22.44 2.26 4.10
CA GLY A 310 -21.76 1.24 4.89
C GLY A 310 -20.31 0.94 4.50
N ALA A 311 -19.74 1.72 3.58
CA ALA A 311 -18.37 1.59 3.08
C ALA A 311 -17.56 2.87 3.28
N TRP A 312 -16.34 2.94 2.75
CA TRP A 312 -15.44 4.09 2.91
C TRP A 312 -14.99 4.67 1.58
N GLY A 313 -14.98 5.99 1.50
CA GLY A 313 -14.23 6.74 0.50
C GLY A 313 -12.89 7.18 1.07
N TRP A 314 -11.93 7.51 0.23
CA TRP A 314 -10.55 7.82 0.61
C TRP A 314 -10.39 9.09 1.46
N GLU A 315 -11.37 9.98 1.42
CA GLU A 315 -11.41 11.22 2.19
C GLU A 315 -12.86 11.54 2.61
N LYS A 316 -13.01 12.47 3.54
CA LYS A 316 -14.33 12.91 4.01
C LYS A 316 -15.16 13.52 2.88
N GLY A 317 -16.39 13.03 2.70
CA GLY A 317 -17.34 13.59 1.73
C GLY A 317 -17.16 13.06 0.29
N VAL A 318 -16.24 12.13 0.05
CA VAL A 318 -16.12 11.46 -1.26
C VAL A 318 -16.90 10.14 -1.25
N PRO A 319 -17.38 9.69 -2.41
CA PRO A 319 -18.05 8.39 -2.54
C PRO A 319 -17.17 7.23 -2.07
N SER A 320 -17.81 6.16 -1.60
CA SER A 320 -17.13 4.92 -1.23
C SER A 320 -16.39 4.31 -2.41
N ASP A 321 -15.21 3.75 -2.17
CA ASP A 321 -14.40 3.06 -3.15
C ASP A 321 -13.88 1.72 -2.61
N ALA A 322 -13.56 0.81 -3.53
CA ALA A 322 -13.17 -0.56 -3.19
C ALA A 322 -11.79 -0.64 -2.54
N LEU A 323 -10.87 0.26 -2.88
CA LEU A 323 -9.54 0.32 -2.28
C LEU A 323 -9.64 0.67 -0.79
N THR A 324 -10.29 1.79 -0.49
CA THR A 324 -10.40 2.28 0.89
C THR A 324 -11.27 1.34 1.74
N THR A 325 -12.37 0.84 1.20
CA THR A 325 -13.24 -0.12 1.89
C THR A 325 -12.50 -1.42 2.18
N GLY A 326 -11.80 -1.98 1.19
CA GLY A 326 -11.00 -3.20 1.37
C GLY A 326 -9.91 -3.05 2.43
N LEU A 327 -9.15 -1.96 2.39
CA LEU A 327 -8.13 -1.65 3.40
C LEU A 327 -8.74 -1.46 4.80
N ALA A 328 -9.87 -0.76 4.91
CA ALA A 328 -10.52 -0.51 6.20
C ALA A 328 -10.97 -1.81 6.87
N ILE A 329 -11.68 -2.70 6.14
CA ILE A 329 -12.12 -3.99 6.70
C ILE A 329 -10.95 -4.94 6.97
N TYR A 330 -9.88 -4.91 6.14
CA TYR A 330 -8.65 -5.64 6.41
C TYR A 330 -8.04 -5.23 7.76
N VAL A 331 -7.87 -3.93 7.97
CA VAL A 331 -7.27 -3.42 9.21
C VAL A 331 -8.16 -3.70 10.42
N LEU A 332 -9.48 -3.47 10.33
CA LEU A 332 -10.41 -3.80 11.42
C LEU A 332 -10.35 -5.29 11.78
N ALA A 333 -10.29 -6.19 10.80
CA ALA A 333 -10.16 -7.62 11.02
C ALA A 333 -8.82 -8.01 11.67
N LYS A 334 -7.72 -7.33 11.32
CA LYS A 334 -6.40 -7.54 11.95
C LYS A 334 -6.32 -7.02 13.37
N VAL A 335 -6.92 -5.87 13.63
CA VAL A 335 -6.86 -5.22 14.95
C VAL A 335 -7.70 -5.95 15.99
N ARG A 336 -8.89 -6.45 15.63
CA ARG A 336 -9.80 -7.22 16.51
C ARG A 336 -10.04 -6.54 17.87
N ALA A 337 -10.24 -5.21 17.86
CA ALA A 337 -10.39 -4.43 19.08
C ALA A 337 -11.84 -4.31 19.56
N GLY A 338 -12.79 -5.02 18.94
CA GLY A 338 -14.21 -4.99 19.27
C GLY A 338 -15.03 -5.91 18.36
N ASP A 339 -16.36 -5.90 18.55
CA ASP A 339 -17.30 -6.57 17.66
C ASP A 339 -17.57 -5.67 16.43
N ASP A 340 -17.07 -6.10 15.28
CA ASP A 340 -17.22 -5.43 14.01
C ASP A 340 -18.17 -6.18 13.05
N SER A 341 -18.97 -7.13 13.55
CA SER A 341 -19.82 -8.01 12.73
C SER A 341 -20.82 -7.23 11.85
N SER A 342 -21.45 -6.19 12.35
CA SER A 342 -22.35 -5.32 11.59
C SER A 342 -21.60 -4.49 10.56
N VAL A 343 -20.40 -4.04 10.88
CA VAL A 343 -19.52 -3.28 9.99
C VAL A 343 -19.07 -4.14 8.81
N PHE A 344 -18.63 -5.38 9.09
CA PHE A 344 -18.25 -6.33 8.03
C PHE A 344 -19.43 -6.72 7.16
N ARG A 345 -20.63 -6.91 7.73
CA ARG A 345 -21.85 -7.17 6.98
C ARG A 345 -22.12 -6.06 5.95
N ASP A 346 -22.11 -4.82 6.39
CA ASP A 346 -22.43 -3.67 5.55
C ASP A 346 -21.38 -3.45 4.46
N ALA A 347 -20.10 -3.52 4.81
CA ALA A 347 -18.99 -3.41 3.86
C ALA A 347 -18.97 -4.57 2.84
N ARG A 348 -19.21 -5.81 3.28
CA ARG A 348 -19.37 -6.97 2.39
C ARG A 348 -20.53 -6.73 1.41
N LYS A 349 -21.70 -6.28 1.90
CA LYS A 349 -22.85 -5.96 1.07
C LYS A 349 -22.51 -4.95 -0.02
N TRP A 350 -21.81 -3.88 0.35
CA TRP A 350 -21.40 -2.85 -0.59
C TRP A 350 -20.41 -3.41 -1.63
N LEU A 351 -19.38 -4.13 -1.19
CA LEU A 351 -18.38 -4.73 -2.09
C LEU A 351 -19.04 -5.73 -3.06
N LEU A 352 -19.92 -6.62 -2.57
CA LEU A 352 -20.59 -7.58 -3.45
C LEU A 352 -21.51 -6.90 -4.48
N ALA A 353 -22.18 -5.82 -4.09
CA ALA A 353 -23.08 -5.07 -4.99
C ALA A 353 -22.32 -4.24 -6.04
N SER A 354 -21.08 -3.84 -5.76
CA SER A 354 -20.25 -3.00 -6.65
C SER A 354 -19.27 -3.79 -7.52
N GLN A 355 -19.18 -5.13 -7.34
CA GLN A 355 -18.30 -5.96 -8.15
C GLN A 355 -18.74 -6.00 -9.62
N GLN A 356 -17.80 -5.84 -10.55
CA GLN A 356 -18.03 -5.93 -11.98
C GLN A 356 -18.18 -7.39 -12.43
N SER A 357 -18.70 -7.59 -13.65
CA SER A 357 -18.89 -8.93 -14.22
C SER A 357 -17.60 -9.71 -14.44
N ASP A 358 -16.48 -9.01 -14.64
CA ASP A 358 -15.13 -9.59 -14.76
C ASP A 358 -14.48 -9.92 -13.41
N GLY A 359 -15.18 -9.68 -12.31
CA GLY A 359 -14.70 -9.91 -10.95
C GLY A 359 -13.90 -8.76 -10.35
N SER A 360 -13.69 -7.68 -11.07
CA SER A 360 -12.98 -6.50 -10.59
C SER A 360 -13.87 -5.51 -9.83
N TRP A 361 -13.27 -4.48 -9.24
CA TRP A 361 -13.94 -3.33 -8.65
C TRP A 361 -13.41 -2.05 -9.26
N LEU A 362 -14.29 -1.33 -9.96
CA LEU A 362 -13.93 -0.03 -10.52
C LEU A 362 -13.63 0.95 -9.39
N THR A 363 -12.36 1.34 -9.29
CA THR A 363 -11.90 2.33 -8.33
C THR A 363 -11.41 3.56 -9.09
N PRO A 364 -12.02 4.73 -8.85
CA PRO A 364 -11.60 5.96 -9.53
C PRO A 364 -10.17 6.33 -9.12
N ALA A 365 -9.36 6.74 -10.09
CA ALA A 365 -8.04 7.28 -9.77
C ALA A 365 -8.20 8.55 -8.92
N LYS A 366 -7.50 8.59 -7.80
CA LYS A 366 -7.47 9.75 -6.92
C LYS A 366 -6.65 10.84 -7.59
N ASN A 367 -7.28 11.94 -7.94
CA ASN A 367 -6.65 12.96 -8.75
C ASN A 367 -6.74 14.35 -8.12
N PHE A 368 -5.60 15.04 -8.10
CA PHE A 368 -5.53 16.48 -7.91
C PHE A 368 -5.16 17.25 -9.16
N THR A 369 -4.16 16.79 -9.86
CA THR A 369 -3.92 17.25 -11.22
C THR A 369 -4.18 16.09 -12.14
N ARG A 370 -5.39 16.02 -12.66
CA ARG A 370 -5.69 15.06 -13.72
C ARG A 370 -4.72 15.32 -14.87
N PRO A 371 -3.89 14.35 -15.28
CA PRO A 371 -3.09 14.54 -16.46
C PRO A 371 -4.03 14.89 -17.60
N THR A 372 -3.69 15.90 -18.38
CA THR A 372 -4.45 16.24 -19.59
C THR A 372 -4.19 15.24 -20.73
N ASP A 373 -3.13 14.44 -20.59
CA ASP A 373 -2.80 13.37 -21.54
C ASP A 373 -3.69 12.13 -21.32
N PRO A 374 -4.54 11.75 -22.29
CA PRO A 374 -5.43 10.58 -22.18
C PRO A 374 -4.69 9.27 -21.91
N LYS A 375 -3.44 9.10 -22.39
CA LYS A 375 -2.65 7.89 -22.15
C LYS A 375 -2.23 7.78 -20.68
N GLN A 376 -1.82 8.88 -20.08
CA GLN A 376 -1.48 8.90 -18.65
C GLN A 376 -2.71 8.69 -17.77
N MET A 377 -3.86 9.24 -18.19
CA MET A 377 -5.14 8.99 -17.52
C MET A 377 -5.48 7.52 -17.50
N LYS A 378 -5.45 6.88 -18.67
CA LYS A 378 -5.75 5.46 -18.81
C LYS A 378 -4.85 4.61 -17.90
N VAL A 379 -3.55 4.86 -17.90
CA VAL A 379 -2.60 4.12 -17.02
C VAL A 379 -2.93 4.31 -15.54
N ARG A 380 -3.34 5.51 -15.13
CA ARG A 380 -3.75 5.74 -13.74
C ARG A 380 -5.04 5.00 -13.38
N ASP A 381 -6.04 5.05 -14.25
CA ASP A 381 -7.30 4.34 -14.03
C ASP A 381 -7.05 2.83 -13.95
N GLU A 382 -6.20 2.25 -14.80
CA GLU A 382 -5.77 0.85 -14.74
C GLU A 382 -5.10 0.51 -13.40
N ILE A 383 -4.19 1.38 -12.92
CA ILE A 383 -3.51 1.20 -11.63
C ILE A 383 -4.52 1.15 -10.47
N TYR A 384 -5.43 2.11 -10.40
CA TYR A 384 -6.40 2.17 -9.30
C TYR A 384 -7.43 1.05 -9.38
N HIS A 385 -7.86 0.70 -10.58
CA HIS A 385 -8.75 -0.42 -10.82
C HIS A 385 -8.16 -1.74 -10.29
N TYR A 386 -6.91 -2.02 -10.65
CA TYR A 386 -6.18 -3.18 -10.14
C TYR A 386 -6.03 -3.15 -8.62
N TRP A 387 -5.54 -2.03 -8.09
CA TRP A 387 -5.23 -1.89 -6.68
C TRP A 387 -6.47 -1.92 -5.78
N GLY A 388 -7.57 -1.31 -6.24
CA GLY A 388 -8.87 -1.40 -5.58
C GLY A 388 -9.41 -2.82 -5.56
N THR A 389 -9.28 -3.54 -6.67
CA THR A 389 -9.66 -4.97 -6.76
C THR A 389 -8.84 -5.81 -5.79
N ALA A 390 -7.53 -5.59 -5.72
CA ALA A 390 -6.67 -6.31 -4.81
C ALA A 390 -7.02 -6.06 -3.33
N TRP A 391 -7.23 -4.80 -2.93
CA TRP A 391 -7.62 -4.48 -1.55
C TRP A 391 -9.01 -5.02 -1.20
N ALA A 392 -9.99 -4.92 -2.11
CA ALA A 392 -11.32 -5.51 -1.89
C ALA A 392 -11.21 -7.03 -1.66
N THR A 393 -10.43 -7.72 -2.49
CA THR A 393 -10.19 -9.16 -2.36
C THR A 393 -9.52 -9.51 -1.03
N ILE A 394 -8.42 -8.82 -0.66
CA ILE A 394 -7.69 -9.05 0.59
C ILE A 394 -8.58 -8.74 1.81
N GLY A 395 -9.32 -7.64 1.76
CA GLY A 395 -10.23 -7.26 2.83
C GLY A 395 -11.36 -8.29 3.02
N LEU A 396 -11.99 -8.72 1.93
CA LEU A 396 -13.03 -9.76 1.99
C LEU A 396 -12.50 -11.08 2.57
N LEU A 397 -11.30 -11.51 2.17
CA LEU A 397 -10.66 -12.73 2.70
C LEU A 397 -10.45 -12.67 4.21
N GLU A 398 -10.05 -11.52 4.75
CA GLU A 398 -9.83 -11.36 6.20
C GLU A 398 -11.15 -11.36 7.02
N THR A 399 -12.28 -11.07 6.36
CA THR A 399 -13.60 -11.13 7.02
C THR A 399 -14.19 -12.54 7.04
N LEU A 400 -13.66 -13.50 6.28
CA LEU A 400 -14.08 -14.89 6.34
C LEU A 400 -13.68 -15.52 7.68
N GLY A 401 -14.53 -16.36 8.24
CA GLY A 401 -14.14 -17.20 9.37
C GLY A 401 -12.95 -18.09 8.99
N LYS A 402 -12.09 -18.43 9.95
CA LYS A 402 -11.01 -19.40 9.70
C LYS A 402 -11.63 -20.71 9.23
N SER A 403 -11.23 -21.20 8.07
CA SER A 403 -11.64 -22.51 7.58
C SER A 403 -11.09 -23.58 8.51
N GLY A 404 -11.96 -24.20 9.33
CA GLY A 404 -11.65 -25.39 10.12
C GLY A 404 -10.79 -25.10 11.36
N SER A 405 -11.40 -24.64 12.43
CA SER A 405 -11.02 -24.96 13.80
C SER A 405 -11.94 -26.02 14.34
#